data_525bca86fd5aec758ce7155b5992fc1f
#
_entry.id   525bca86fd5aec758ce7155b5992fc1f
#
_cell.length_a   1.000
_cell.length_b   1.000
_cell.length_c   1.000
_cell.angle_alpha   90.00
_cell.angle_beta   90.00
_cell.angle_gamma   90.00
#
_symmetry.space_group_name_H-M   'P 1'
#
loop_
_entity.id
_entity.type
_entity.pdbx_description
1 polymer ?
#
loop_
_entity_poly.entity_id
_entity_poly.type
_entity_poly.pdbx_seq_one_letter_code
_entity_poly.pdbx_strand_id
1 'polypeptide(L)'
;MNALKAGKDTFKPSRPTPADYPAYYETIISRDKLTDASVLEQPYGYDYLQRYTTFALAKEGEKDNLSNRLKWLSDDLLKAEIVLWYAERCRTYENYQKILGEYGSFLTTENHRERMNAVSARLYQGKKGEMAADFTYPDRNGKLVSLSDFRGKVVLVDVWATWCGPCRAEIPHLVKLEKEMEGKDVVFIGVSIDQKKDHRKWLEVLEQEGLSGVQL
;
A
#
# COMPACT_ATOMS: atom_id res chain seq x y z
N MET A 1 -9.79 -33.12 -38.93
CA MET A 1 -10.16 -32.25 -37.78
C MET A 1 -9.23 -32.58 -36.64
N ASN A 2 -8.11 -31.85 -36.53
CA ASN A 2 -7.13 -32.01 -35.47
C ASN A 2 -7.44 -30.95 -34.40
N ALA A 3 -7.84 -31.42 -33.23
CA ALA A 3 -8.08 -30.56 -32.08
C ALA A 3 -6.74 -30.00 -31.59
N LEU A 4 -6.60 -28.69 -31.66
CA LEU A 4 -5.52 -27.94 -31.01
C LEU A 4 -5.66 -28.15 -29.48
N LYS A 5 -4.76 -28.93 -28.89
CA LYS A 5 -4.56 -28.94 -27.46
C LYS A 5 -3.97 -27.58 -27.06
N ALA A 6 -4.81 -26.71 -26.51
CA ALA A 6 -4.37 -25.50 -25.83
C ALA A 6 -3.51 -25.91 -24.62
N GLY A 7 -2.20 -25.82 -24.77
CA GLY A 7 -1.27 -25.85 -23.64
C GLY A 7 -1.62 -24.71 -22.71
N LYS A 8 -1.79 -24.99 -21.44
CA LYS A 8 -1.83 -23.96 -20.38
C LYS A 8 -0.43 -23.38 -20.26
N ASP A 9 -0.10 -22.45 -21.16
CA ASP A 9 1.05 -21.57 -20.95
C ASP A 9 0.70 -20.69 -19.75
N THR A 10 1.23 -21.06 -18.60
CA THR A 10 1.25 -20.18 -17.43
C THR A 10 2.23 -19.06 -17.75
N PHE A 11 1.75 -18.03 -18.44
CA PHE A 11 2.47 -16.79 -18.64
C PHE A 11 2.75 -16.19 -17.26
N LYS A 12 3.92 -16.46 -16.70
CA LYS A 12 4.47 -15.69 -15.62
C LYS A 12 5.08 -14.44 -16.26
N PRO A 13 4.51 -13.25 -16.04
CA PRO A 13 5.14 -12.04 -16.54
C PRO A 13 6.50 -11.92 -15.86
N SER A 14 7.57 -12.28 -16.56
CA SER A 14 8.91 -11.93 -16.14
C SER A 14 9.00 -10.41 -16.18
N ARG A 15 9.59 -9.79 -15.17
CA ARG A 15 9.90 -8.36 -15.26
C ARG A 15 10.81 -8.18 -16.47
N PRO A 16 10.46 -7.29 -17.42
CA PRO A 16 11.31 -7.08 -18.58
C PRO A 16 12.69 -6.60 -18.12
N THR A 17 13.71 -7.16 -18.72
CA THR A 17 15.11 -6.75 -18.53
C THR A 17 15.50 -5.74 -19.60
N PRO A 18 16.60 -4.97 -19.45
CA PRO A 18 17.06 -4.06 -20.49
C PRO A 18 17.26 -4.73 -21.87
N ALA A 19 17.62 -6.01 -21.90
CA ALA A 19 17.79 -6.78 -23.14
C ALA A 19 16.47 -7.06 -23.88
N ASP A 20 15.35 -6.96 -23.21
CA ASP A 20 14.02 -7.18 -23.81
C ASP A 20 13.50 -5.94 -24.57
N TYR A 21 14.20 -4.81 -24.48
CA TYR A 21 13.83 -3.56 -25.15
C TYR A 21 14.63 -3.37 -26.44
N PRO A 22 14.00 -2.87 -27.52
CA PRO A 22 14.72 -2.50 -28.74
C PRO A 22 15.84 -1.49 -28.46
N ALA A 23 16.93 -1.57 -29.20
CA ALA A 23 18.07 -0.65 -29.10
C ALA A 23 17.68 0.84 -29.24
N TYR A 24 16.54 1.13 -29.85
CA TYR A 24 15.96 2.48 -29.90
C TYR A 24 15.79 3.10 -28.50
N TYR A 25 15.40 2.32 -27.49
CA TYR A 25 15.26 2.82 -26.13
C TYR A 25 16.59 3.22 -25.49
N GLU A 26 17.71 2.66 -25.96
CA GLU A 26 19.04 3.08 -25.51
C GLU A 26 19.36 4.52 -25.91
N THR A 27 18.81 4.97 -27.05
CA THR A 27 19.01 6.34 -27.54
C THR A 27 18.10 7.35 -26.85
N ILE A 28 17.02 6.90 -26.23
CA ILE A 28 16.05 7.76 -25.53
C ILE A 28 16.45 7.96 -24.07
N ILE A 29 17.18 7.00 -23.48
CA ILE A 29 17.55 7.03 -22.08
C ILE A 29 18.99 7.49 -21.93
N SER A 30 19.15 8.78 -21.78
CA SER A 30 20.42 9.42 -21.43
C SER A 30 20.17 10.42 -20.29
N ARG A 31 21.17 10.63 -19.43
CA ARG A 31 21.05 11.51 -18.24
C ARG A 31 20.67 12.95 -18.56
N ASP A 32 20.88 13.38 -19.79
CA ASP A 32 20.59 14.72 -20.30
C ASP A 32 19.13 14.92 -20.74
N LYS A 33 18.30 13.87 -20.76
CA LYS A 33 16.91 13.95 -21.26
C LYS A 33 15.85 14.31 -20.21
N LEU A 34 16.17 14.19 -18.93
CA LEU A 34 15.32 14.64 -17.81
C LEU A 34 16.05 15.79 -17.10
N THR A 35 16.19 16.90 -17.77
CA THR A 35 16.94 18.07 -17.28
C THR A 35 16.06 19.12 -16.64
N ASP A 36 14.74 19.08 -16.89
CA ASP A 36 13.78 20.03 -16.34
C ASP A 36 12.42 19.39 -16.06
N ALA A 37 11.59 20.09 -15.27
CA ALA A 37 10.31 19.62 -14.82
C ALA A 37 9.18 19.68 -15.88
N SER A 38 9.43 20.18 -17.10
CA SER A 38 8.41 20.29 -18.16
C SER A 38 7.79 18.92 -18.53
N VAL A 39 8.52 17.84 -18.28
CA VAL A 39 7.99 16.47 -18.43
C VAL A 39 6.74 16.24 -17.59
N LEU A 40 6.62 16.87 -16.41
CA LEU A 40 5.48 16.70 -15.51
C LEU A 40 4.21 17.38 -16.03
N GLU A 41 4.32 18.32 -16.96
CA GLU A 41 3.20 19.00 -17.63
C GLU A 41 2.59 18.13 -18.75
N GLN A 42 3.30 17.08 -19.17
CA GLN A 42 2.85 16.18 -20.22
C GLN A 42 1.87 15.12 -19.69
N PRO A 43 0.90 14.70 -20.50
CA PRO A 43 0.11 13.51 -20.17
C PRO A 43 1.02 12.34 -19.84
N TYR A 44 0.80 11.67 -18.68
CA TYR A 44 1.63 10.57 -18.17
C TYR A 44 3.10 10.93 -17.84
N GLY A 45 3.45 12.22 -17.76
CA GLY A 45 4.82 12.65 -17.45
C GLY A 45 5.35 12.09 -16.14
N TYR A 46 4.48 12.00 -15.13
CA TYR A 46 4.80 11.38 -13.84
C TYR A 46 5.12 9.89 -13.96
N ASP A 47 4.31 9.11 -14.69
CA ASP A 47 4.58 7.68 -14.95
C ASP A 47 5.85 7.51 -15.78
N TYR A 48 6.09 8.40 -16.72
CA TYR A 48 7.31 8.41 -17.51
C TYR A 48 8.54 8.59 -16.61
N LEU A 49 8.53 9.57 -15.71
CA LEU A 49 9.62 9.81 -14.75
C LEU A 49 9.93 8.57 -13.91
N GLN A 50 8.90 7.90 -13.40
CA GLN A 50 9.04 6.68 -12.61
C GLN A 50 9.68 5.54 -13.44
N ARG A 51 9.17 5.29 -14.64
CA ARG A 51 9.66 4.23 -15.52
C ARG A 51 11.07 4.52 -16.02
N TYR A 52 11.33 5.77 -16.36
CA TYR A 52 12.65 6.22 -16.80
C TYR A 52 13.72 5.93 -15.75
N THR A 53 13.53 6.38 -14.52
CA THR A 53 14.51 6.16 -13.45
C THR A 53 14.68 4.68 -13.12
N THR A 54 13.60 3.87 -13.13
CA THR A 54 13.69 2.41 -12.95
C THR A 54 14.51 1.76 -14.04
N PHE A 55 14.27 2.12 -15.31
CA PHE A 55 14.99 1.54 -16.44
C PHE A 55 16.46 1.97 -16.45
N ALA A 56 16.74 3.23 -16.18
CA ALA A 56 18.10 3.78 -16.12
C ALA A 56 18.96 3.02 -15.09
N LEU A 57 18.42 2.77 -13.90
CA LEU A 57 19.10 1.99 -12.87
C LEU A 57 19.33 0.53 -13.29
N ALA A 58 18.32 -0.09 -13.91
CA ALA A 58 18.46 -1.47 -14.41
C ALA A 58 19.53 -1.58 -15.49
N LYS A 59 19.65 -0.59 -16.38
CA LYS A 59 20.68 -0.53 -17.43
C LYS A 59 22.09 -0.46 -16.86
N GLU A 60 22.27 0.29 -15.79
CA GLU A 60 23.59 0.43 -15.12
C GLU A 60 23.84 -0.70 -14.09
N GLY A 61 22.89 -1.62 -13.91
CA GLY A 61 23.02 -2.67 -12.90
C GLY A 61 22.91 -2.16 -11.46
N GLU A 62 22.40 -0.93 -11.27
CA GLU A 62 22.23 -0.33 -9.95
C GLU A 62 20.96 -0.82 -9.25
N LYS A 63 21.03 -0.90 -7.91
CA LYS A 63 19.84 -1.24 -7.10
C LYS A 63 18.80 -0.13 -7.19
N ASP A 64 17.54 -0.51 -7.46
CA ASP A 64 16.42 0.42 -7.45
C ASP A 64 16.06 0.84 -6.00
N ASN A 65 16.45 2.05 -5.65
CA ASN A 65 16.16 2.71 -4.40
C ASN A 65 16.12 4.23 -4.57
N LEU A 66 15.59 4.95 -3.59
CA LEU A 66 15.42 6.40 -3.65
C LEU A 66 16.74 7.12 -3.96
N SER A 67 17.79 6.86 -3.18
CA SER A 67 19.09 7.51 -3.35
C SER A 67 19.65 7.36 -4.77
N ASN A 68 19.59 6.15 -5.33
CA ASN A 68 20.09 5.89 -6.68
C ASN A 68 19.23 6.56 -7.75
N ARG A 69 17.89 6.60 -7.59
CA ARG A 69 17.02 7.31 -8.53
C ARG A 69 17.34 8.80 -8.59
N LEU A 70 17.58 9.43 -7.43
CA LEU A 70 17.88 10.86 -7.37
C LEU A 70 19.18 11.24 -8.06
N LYS A 71 20.18 10.35 -8.12
CA LYS A 71 21.43 10.58 -8.84
C LYS A 71 21.26 10.74 -10.37
N TRP A 72 20.15 10.21 -10.90
CA TRP A 72 19.83 10.29 -12.33
C TRP A 72 19.14 11.59 -12.73
N LEU A 73 18.75 12.42 -11.77
CA LEU A 73 18.00 13.64 -12.01
C LEU A 73 18.85 14.85 -11.62
N SER A 74 18.87 15.84 -12.49
CA SER A 74 19.51 17.13 -12.22
C SER A 74 18.54 18.13 -11.63
N ASP A 75 17.28 18.12 -12.07
CA ASP A 75 16.23 19.04 -11.67
C ASP A 75 15.65 18.69 -10.30
N ASP A 76 15.54 19.69 -9.40
CA ASP A 76 15.10 19.47 -8.02
C ASP A 76 13.58 19.25 -7.90
N LEU A 77 12.76 19.73 -8.86
CA LEU A 77 11.33 19.41 -8.89
C LEU A 77 11.11 17.95 -9.29
N LEU A 78 11.90 17.44 -10.23
CA LEU A 78 11.87 16.00 -10.57
C LEU A 78 12.31 15.13 -9.40
N LYS A 79 13.34 15.54 -8.67
CA LYS A 79 13.77 14.86 -7.44
C LYS A 79 12.66 14.89 -6.39
N ALA A 80 12.00 16.04 -6.22
CA ALA A 80 10.88 16.18 -5.30
C ALA A 80 9.75 15.18 -5.59
N GLU A 81 9.38 15.01 -6.85
CA GLU A 81 8.32 14.06 -7.23
C GLU A 81 8.72 12.60 -6.97
N ILE A 82 9.98 12.24 -7.16
CA ILE A 82 10.47 10.92 -6.75
C ILE A 82 10.43 10.74 -5.23
N VAL A 83 10.86 11.75 -4.47
CA VAL A 83 10.81 11.73 -2.99
C VAL A 83 9.37 11.56 -2.51
N LEU A 84 8.42 12.35 -3.05
CA LEU A 84 7.01 12.24 -2.73
C LEU A 84 6.45 10.85 -3.03
N TRP A 85 6.79 10.29 -4.18
CA TRP A 85 6.35 8.95 -4.55
C TRP A 85 6.76 7.88 -3.53
N TYR A 86 7.98 7.97 -2.98
CA TYR A 86 8.42 7.09 -1.90
C TYR A 86 7.72 7.40 -0.57
N ALA A 87 7.57 8.69 -0.23
CA ALA A 87 6.90 9.12 1.00
C ALA A 87 5.42 8.68 1.04
N GLU A 88 4.69 8.82 -0.07
CA GLU A 88 3.28 8.41 -0.20
C GLU A 88 3.07 6.89 -0.03
N ARG A 89 4.11 6.09 -0.27
CA ARG A 89 4.09 4.63 -0.13
C ARG A 89 4.61 4.13 1.20
N CYS A 90 5.01 5.02 2.10
CA CYS A 90 5.37 4.64 3.45
C CYS A 90 4.17 4.00 4.17
N ARG A 91 4.46 2.93 4.91
CA ARG A 91 3.48 2.24 5.74
C ARG A 91 3.59 2.62 7.22
N THR A 92 4.73 3.20 7.63
CA THR A 92 4.97 3.63 9.01
C THR A 92 5.40 5.09 9.04
N TYR A 93 5.07 5.76 10.15
CA TYR A 93 5.44 7.15 10.37
C TYR A 93 6.97 7.32 10.49
N GLU A 94 7.68 6.34 11.05
CA GLU A 94 9.14 6.35 11.18
C GLU A 94 9.84 6.35 9.81
N ASN A 95 9.39 5.49 8.89
CA ASN A 95 9.94 5.45 7.53
C ASN A 95 9.67 6.76 6.77
N TYR A 96 8.49 7.34 6.96
CA TYR A 96 8.14 8.64 6.41
C TYR A 96 9.06 9.74 6.95
N GLN A 97 9.26 9.82 8.26
CA GLN A 97 10.15 10.78 8.91
C GLN A 97 11.59 10.63 8.43
N LYS A 98 12.07 9.40 8.25
CA LYS A 98 13.40 9.14 7.69
C LYS A 98 13.57 9.73 6.30
N ILE A 99 12.59 9.52 5.39
CA ILE A 99 12.62 10.09 4.04
C ILE A 99 12.63 11.62 4.12
N LEU A 100 11.81 12.22 4.96
CA LEU A 100 11.77 13.67 5.11
C LEU A 100 13.07 14.24 5.69
N GLY A 101 13.67 13.58 6.65
CA GLY A 101 14.96 13.99 7.24
C GLY A 101 16.11 13.98 6.23
N GLU A 102 16.13 12.98 5.33
CA GLU A 102 17.19 12.83 4.35
C GLU A 102 16.95 13.66 3.06
N TYR A 103 15.69 13.80 2.62
CA TYR A 103 15.36 14.33 1.27
C TYR A 103 14.31 15.43 1.28
N GLY A 104 13.81 15.85 2.45
CA GLY A 104 12.74 16.84 2.55
C GLY A 104 13.10 18.21 1.99
N SER A 105 14.39 18.53 1.85
CA SER A 105 14.86 19.79 1.26
C SER A 105 14.45 20.01 -0.19
N PHE A 106 14.12 18.94 -0.92
CA PHE A 106 13.58 19.06 -2.28
C PHE A 106 12.10 19.47 -2.31
N LEU A 107 11.36 19.29 -1.21
CA LEU A 107 9.91 19.47 -1.14
C LEU A 107 9.55 20.93 -0.82
N THR A 108 9.70 21.82 -1.80
CA THR A 108 9.66 23.28 -1.61
C THR A 108 8.34 23.95 -1.98
N THR A 109 7.50 23.32 -2.82
CA THR A 109 6.25 23.92 -3.32
C THR A 109 5.08 23.73 -2.35
N GLU A 110 4.01 24.54 -2.51
CA GLU A 110 2.77 24.38 -1.73
C GLU A 110 2.13 23.01 -1.98
N ASN A 111 2.07 22.56 -3.23
CA ASN A 111 1.56 21.23 -3.56
C ASN A 111 2.34 20.12 -2.85
N HIS A 112 3.67 20.25 -2.75
CA HIS A 112 4.48 19.28 -1.98
C HIS A 112 4.07 19.28 -0.50
N ARG A 113 3.86 20.46 0.11
CA ARG A 113 3.44 20.56 1.51
C ARG A 113 2.08 19.95 1.77
N GLU A 114 1.10 20.21 0.90
CA GLU A 114 -0.24 19.64 1.00
C GLU A 114 -0.20 18.09 0.94
N ARG A 115 0.52 17.56 -0.05
CA ARG A 115 0.68 16.10 -0.20
C ARG A 115 1.39 15.47 1.00
N MET A 116 2.45 16.09 1.50
CA MET A 116 3.15 15.65 2.71
C MET A 116 2.26 15.69 3.95
N ASN A 117 1.46 16.73 4.12
CA ASN A 117 0.51 16.84 5.24
C ASN A 117 -0.53 15.71 5.19
N ALA A 118 -1.05 15.39 3.99
CA ALA A 118 -1.98 14.27 3.81
C ALA A 118 -1.35 12.93 4.19
N VAL A 119 -0.10 12.68 3.77
CA VAL A 119 0.64 11.46 4.15
C VAL A 119 0.91 11.43 5.66
N SER A 120 1.36 12.54 6.23
CA SER A 120 1.61 12.67 7.67
C SER A 120 0.35 12.37 8.49
N ALA A 121 -0.78 12.98 8.15
CA ALA A 121 -2.05 12.77 8.84
C ALA A 121 -2.49 11.30 8.79
N ARG A 122 -2.38 10.66 7.62
CA ARG A 122 -2.70 9.24 7.44
C ARG A 122 -1.83 8.32 8.29
N LEU A 123 -0.52 8.55 8.32
CA LEU A 123 0.45 7.71 9.02
C LEU A 123 0.49 7.98 10.53
N TYR A 124 0.19 9.22 10.94
CA TYR A 124 0.16 9.61 12.35
C TYR A 124 -0.94 8.89 13.14
N GLN A 125 -2.11 8.65 12.51
CA GLN A 125 -3.20 7.89 13.12
C GLN A 125 -2.81 6.46 13.49
N GLY A 126 -1.84 5.86 12.79
CA GLY A 126 -1.32 4.51 13.08
C GLY A 126 0.02 4.51 13.80
N LYS A 127 0.50 5.65 14.31
CA LYS A 127 1.80 5.74 14.98
C LYS A 127 1.77 5.00 16.32
N LYS A 128 2.78 4.15 16.53
CA LYS A 128 2.95 3.43 17.80
C LYS A 128 3.03 4.40 18.98
N GLY A 129 2.23 4.15 20.01
CA GLY A 129 2.16 4.96 21.23
C GLY A 129 1.18 6.11 21.17
N GLU A 130 0.57 6.38 20.02
CA GLU A 130 -0.51 7.36 19.88
C GLU A 130 -1.89 6.72 20.09
N MET A 131 -2.87 7.54 20.42
CA MET A 131 -4.24 7.07 20.57
C MET A 131 -4.79 6.65 19.20
N ALA A 132 -5.32 5.43 19.11
CA ALA A 132 -5.99 4.95 17.91
C ALA A 132 -7.24 5.81 17.61
N ALA A 133 -7.52 6.05 16.32
CA ALA A 133 -8.77 6.69 15.92
C ALA A 133 -9.95 5.83 16.35
N ASP A 134 -10.90 6.43 17.07
CA ASP A 134 -12.12 5.75 17.46
C ASP A 134 -13.04 5.53 16.25
N PHE A 135 -13.78 4.44 16.27
CA PHE A 135 -14.80 4.13 15.28
C PHE A 135 -16.00 3.50 15.96
N THR A 136 -17.17 3.62 15.34
CA THR A 136 -18.41 3.00 15.83
C THR A 136 -19.15 2.38 14.65
N TYR A 137 -19.41 1.07 14.72
CA TYR A 137 -20.16 0.33 13.71
C TYR A 137 -21.18 -0.60 14.36
N PRO A 138 -22.25 -0.99 13.64
CA PRO A 138 -23.17 -1.99 14.14
C PRO A 138 -22.52 -3.39 14.10
N ASP A 139 -22.73 -4.18 15.15
CA ASP A 139 -22.37 -5.58 15.18
C ASP A 139 -23.34 -6.45 14.33
N ARG A 140 -23.11 -7.76 14.30
CA ARG A 140 -23.97 -8.72 13.58
C ARG A 140 -25.45 -8.69 14.00
N ASN A 141 -25.77 -8.12 15.17
CA ASN A 141 -27.12 -7.99 15.71
C ASN A 141 -27.67 -6.56 15.57
N GLY A 142 -26.90 -5.66 14.95
CA GLY A 142 -27.28 -4.25 14.78
C GLY A 142 -27.00 -3.36 15.99
N LYS A 143 -26.36 -3.87 17.04
CA LYS A 143 -25.94 -3.07 18.20
C LYS A 143 -24.70 -2.26 17.84
N LEU A 144 -24.71 -0.96 18.12
CA LEU A 144 -23.54 -0.11 17.92
C LEU A 144 -22.43 -0.46 18.93
N VAL A 145 -21.24 -0.65 18.42
CA VAL A 145 -20.02 -0.99 19.17
C VAL A 145 -18.91 -0.05 18.73
N SER A 146 -18.22 0.56 19.71
CA SER A 146 -17.10 1.46 19.49
C SER A 146 -15.78 0.82 19.92
N LEU A 147 -14.68 1.21 19.28
CA LEU A 147 -13.35 0.79 19.72
C LEU A 147 -13.09 1.23 21.18
N SER A 148 -13.58 2.42 21.56
CA SER A 148 -13.47 2.95 22.92
C SER A 148 -14.18 2.14 23.99
N ASP A 149 -15.13 1.25 23.65
CA ASP A 149 -15.80 0.35 24.61
C ASP A 149 -14.82 -0.69 25.20
N PHE A 150 -13.68 -0.92 24.54
CA PHE A 150 -12.69 -1.90 24.95
C PHE A 150 -11.46 -1.27 25.62
N ARG A 151 -11.58 -0.06 26.17
CA ARG A 151 -10.47 0.58 26.88
C ARG A 151 -9.99 -0.30 28.04
N GLY A 152 -8.66 -0.35 28.21
CA GLY A 152 -8.01 -1.19 29.22
C GLY A 152 -7.73 -2.63 28.77
N LYS A 153 -8.16 -3.01 27.55
CA LYS A 153 -7.86 -4.31 26.93
C LYS A 153 -6.89 -4.18 25.77
N VAL A 154 -6.21 -5.26 25.45
CA VAL A 154 -5.51 -5.37 24.18
C VAL A 154 -6.54 -5.68 23.10
N VAL A 155 -6.58 -4.88 22.04
CA VAL A 155 -7.54 -5.06 20.95
C VAL A 155 -6.77 -5.40 19.66
N LEU A 156 -7.10 -6.52 19.03
CA LEU A 156 -6.67 -6.86 17.69
C LEU A 156 -7.82 -6.52 16.74
N VAL A 157 -7.57 -5.62 15.79
CA VAL A 157 -8.53 -5.26 14.74
C VAL A 157 -8.09 -5.86 13.43
N ASP A 158 -8.92 -6.72 12.83
CA ASP A 158 -8.78 -7.25 11.48
C ASP A 158 -9.77 -6.58 10.53
N VAL A 159 -9.28 -6.04 9.42
CA VAL A 159 -10.12 -5.42 8.39
C VAL A 159 -10.18 -6.34 7.18
N TRP A 160 -11.36 -6.85 6.87
CA TRP A 160 -11.54 -7.89 5.87
C TRP A 160 -12.80 -7.69 5.01
N ALA A 161 -13.04 -8.61 4.06
CA ALA A 161 -14.28 -8.67 3.29
C ALA A 161 -14.55 -10.10 2.77
N THR A 162 -15.81 -10.42 2.51
CA THR A 162 -16.21 -11.74 1.99
C THR A 162 -15.61 -12.08 0.63
N TRP A 163 -15.28 -11.09 -0.16
CA TRP A 163 -14.64 -11.20 -1.49
C TRP A 163 -13.10 -11.16 -1.45
N CYS A 164 -12.51 -10.89 -0.29
CA CYS A 164 -11.06 -10.80 -0.13
C CYS A 164 -10.46 -12.20 0.08
N GLY A 165 -9.97 -12.82 -0.97
CA GLY A 165 -9.37 -14.15 -0.90
C GLY A 165 -8.21 -14.26 0.10
N PRO A 166 -7.19 -13.38 0.05
CA PRO A 166 -6.10 -13.39 1.05
C PRO A 166 -6.58 -13.20 2.48
N CYS A 167 -7.56 -12.30 2.72
CA CYS A 167 -8.12 -12.09 4.07
C CYS A 167 -8.77 -13.38 4.59
N ARG A 168 -9.56 -14.06 3.74
CA ARG A 168 -10.20 -15.32 4.11
C ARG A 168 -9.21 -16.45 4.39
N ALA A 169 -8.07 -16.47 3.71
CA ALA A 169 -7.01 -17.42 3.99
C ALA A 169 -6.36 -17.21 5.37
N GLU A 170 -6.43 -16.00 5.94
CA GLU A 170 -5.91 -15.68 7.27
C GLU A 170 -6.87 -16.04 8.40
N ILE A 171 -8.19 -16.15 8.13
CA ILE A 171 -9.22 -16.43 9.15
C ILE A 171 -8.90 -17.65 10.02
N PRO A 172 -8.49 -18.81 9.50
CA PRO A 172 -8.17 -19.98 10.34
C PRO A 172 -7.07 -19.70 11.37
N HIS A 173 -6.09 -18.85 11.02
CA HIS A 173 -5.03 -18.44 11.92
C HIS A 173 -5.55 -17.50 13.01
N LEU A 174 -6.44 -16.57 12.66
CA LEU A 174 -7.09 -15.66 13.61
C LEU A 174 -7.98 -16.43 14.60
N VAL A 175 -8.79 -17.37 14.11
CA VAL A 175 -9.64 -18.23 14.97
C VAL A 175 -8.79 -19.07 15.94
N LYS A 176 -7.66 -19.59 15.48
CA LYS A 176 -6.73 -20.31 16.34
C LYS A 176 -6.13 -19.38 17.41
N LEU A 177 -5.67 -18.20 17.01
CA LEU A 177 -5.10 -17.21 17.92
C LEU A 177 -6.13 -16.74 18.96
N GLU A 178 -7.39 -16.52 18.56
CA GLU A 178 -8.47 -16.15 19.46
C GLU A 178 -8.66 -17.22 20.56
N LYS A 179 -8.67 -18.51 20.19
CA LYS A 179 -8.74 -19.60 21.16
C LYS A 179 -7.54 -19.65 22.11
N GLU A 180 -6.33 -19.40 21.62
CA GLU A 180 -5.11 -19.36 22.43
C GLU A 180 -5.11 -18.16 23.43
N MET A 181 -5.87 -17.12 23.11
CA MET A 181 -6.02 -15.92 23.94
C MET A 181 -7.27 -15.96 24.84
N GLU A 182 -8.06 -17.00 24.79
CA GLU A 182 -9.25 -17.17 25.64
C GLU A 182 -8.91 -17.03 27.13
N GLY A 183 -9.70 -16.26 27.84
CA GLY A 183 -9.47 -15.95 29.27
C GLY A 183 -8.42 -14.87 29.55
N LYS A 184 -7.83 -14.26 28.52
CA LYS A 184 -6.91 -13.11 28.65
C LYS A 184 -7.66 -11.79 28.32
N ASP A 185 -7.09 -10.66 28.76
CA ASP A 185 -7.63 -9.34 28.45
C ASP A 185 -7.33 -8.91 27.00
N VAL A 186 -7.70 -9.75 26.04
CA VAL A 186 -7.56 -9.53 24.61
C VAL A 186 -8.92 -9.62 23.94
N VAL A 187 -9.22 -8.67 23.06
CA VAL A 187 -10.45 -8.63 22.26
C VAL A 187 -10.10 -8.68 20.77
N PHE A 188 -10.79 -9.52 20.02
CA PHE A 188 -10.68 -9.62 18.58
C PHE A 188 -11.88 -8.91 17.95
N ILE A 189 -11.62 -7.96 17.05
CA ILE A 189 -12.64 -7.20 16.32
C ILE A 189 -12.39 -7.40 14.83
N GLY A 190 -13.33 -8.05 14.15
CA GLY A 190 -13.38 -8.10 12.70
C GLY A 190 -14.22 -6.95 12.16
N VAL A 191 -13.66 -6.10 11.30
CA VAL A 191 -14.38 -5.01 10.62
C VAL A 191 -14.52 -5.37 9.14
N SER A 192 -15.77 -5.63 8.71
CA SER A 192 -16.04 -5.90 7.30
C SER A 192 -16.18 -4.59 6.51
N ILE A 193 -15.53 -4.57 5.33
CA ILE A 193 -15.74 -3.50 4.33
C ILE A 193 -16.69 -3.93 3.21
N ASP A 194 -17.50 -4.96 3.43
CA ASP A 194 -18.55 -5.38 2.50
C ASP A 194 -19.64 -4.30 2.34
N GLN A 195 -20.26 -4.28 1.19
CA GLN A 195 -21.39 -3.36 0.96
C GLN A 195 -22.64 -3.84 1.74
N LYS A 196 -23.51 -2.92 2.13
CA LYS A 196 -24.77 -3.25 2.84
C LYS A 196 -25.62 -4.32 2.15
N LYS A 197 -25.62 -4.38 0.80
CA LYS A 197 -26.33 -5.40 0.04
C LYS A 197 -25.79 -6.82 0.27
N ASP A 198 -24.54 -6.94 0.68
CA ASP A 198 -23.83 -8.21 0.89
C ASP A 198 -23.88 -8.67 2.36
N HIS A 199 -24.64 -7.97 3.22
CA HIS A 199 -24.73 -8.24 4.67
C HIS A 199 -25.13 -9.70 4.97
N ARG A 200 -26.07 -10.27 4.20
CA ARG A 200 -26.46 -11.68 4.38
C ARG A 200 -25.31 -12.63 4.10
N LYS A 201 -24.54 -12.38 3.04
CA LYS A 201 -23.36 -13.18 2.71
C LYS A 201 -22.29 -13.06 3.79
N TRP A 202 -22.10 -11.87 4.34
CA TRP A 202 -21.20 -11.65 5.47
C TRP A 202 -21.59 -12.51 6.67
N LEU A 203 -22.84 -12.53 7.09
CA LEU A 203 -23.33 -13.39 8.17
C LEU A 203 -23.09 -14.89 7.89
N GLU A 204 -23.36 -15.33 6.67
CA GLU A 204 -23.11 -16.73 6.24
C GLU A 204 -21.62 -17.09 6.38
N VAL A 205 -20.71 -16.19 5.99
CA VAL A 205 -19.25 -16.41 6.12
C VAL A 205 -18.81 -16.42 7.58
N LEU A 206 -19.33 -15.53 8.44
CA LEU A 206 -19.02 -15.54 9.88
C LEU A 206 -19.32 -16.90 10.50
N GLU A 207 -20.49 -17.48 10.15
CA GLU A 207 -20.91 -18.77 10.66
C GLU A 207 -20.04 -19.93 10.09
N GLN A 208 -19.79 -19.93 8.78
CA GLN A 208 -19.00 -20.95 8.10
C GLN A 208 -17.55 -21.01 8.60
N GLU A 209 -16.94 -19.86 8.84
CA GLU A 209 -15.53 -19.76 9.25
C GLU A 209 -15.36 -19.78 10.78
N GLY A 210 -16.46 -19.80 11.55
CA GLY A 210 -16.44 -19.87 13.00
C GLY A 210 -15.88 -18.63 13.70
N LEU A 211 -16.07 -17.44 13.09
CA LEU A 211 -15.65 -16.16 13.66
C LEU A 211 -16.54 -15.79 14.86
N SER A 212 -15.98 -15.90 16.07
CA SER A 212 -16.71 -15.73 17.33
C SER A 212 -16.53 -14.36 17.97
N GLY A 213 -15.45 -13.66 17.71
CA GLY A 213 -15.17 -12.33 18.25
C GLY A 213 -16.18 -11.27 17.88
N VAL A 214 -15.90 -10.02 18.23
CA VAL A 214 -16.73 -8.87 17.86
C VAL A 214 -16.66 -8.69 16.34
N GLN A 215 -17.80 -8.74 15.67
CA GLN A 215 -17.87 -8.62 14.20
C GLN A 215 -18.74 -7.42 13.83
N LEU A 216 -18.15 -6.47 13.10
CA LEU A 216 -18.70 -5.18 12.74
C LEU A 216 -18.79 -4.99 11.23
#